data_e95cafd290ccf1dfc5ac345390436aaf
#
_entry.id   e95cafd290ccf1dfc5ac345390436aaf
#
_cell.length_a   1.000
_cell.length_b   1.000
_cell.length_c   1.000
_cell.angle_alpha   90.00
_cell.angle_beta   90.00
_cell.angle_gamma   90.00
#
_symmetry.space_group_name_H-M   'P 1'
#
loop_
_entity.id
_entity.type
_entity.pdbx_description
1 polymer ?
#
loop_
_entity_poly.entity_id
_entity_poly.type
_entity_poly.pdbx_seq_one_letter_code
_entity_poly.pdbx_strand_id
1 'polypeptide(L)'
;MIDMREFSILIVTVLLLTCSLAGCFGNEEKEEKEPGFVWPEQVEKECNISNQSGLVCDFYFEVNSTPVLTLDEPNSDAIWLLDLDGMITKWEQSEDQVLPVQTSIVADLTNVVSRCHFEQGLLGMDFTDDYQNTGRVLLVYNENNTCESAKDSNVVLSHAKIVDGQLDMNSLEVLIEVNKTNRNHNGGNILSIGDNRYVWSIGDGGGSFDPNDNGQNKSSPLGTIQLVHYENETIVPVNDTNEESYTLHYGLRNPWRMDVDPNGNLWIADVGQHCYEEVNVVPIMQSSNFGWSEREGFHDVDEEKGCYENRSEPNPEFKDPIIQYSNNQSHCSIIGGSWMDWGPESLRDGYVYGDFCSGQIWVAKNIEGNWTAVEVGNVGTMIVGFGKGVNDELLIFSWAGGIYQLNEIQSSSSLE
;
A
#
# COMPACT_ATOMS: atom_id res chain seq x y z
N MET A 1 21.51 55.69 39.79
CA MET A 1 20.75 55.69 38.56
C MET A 1 21.56 54.87 37.54
N ILE A 2 21.22 53.63 37.40
CA ILE A 2 21.89 52.74 36.45
C ILE A 2 21.26 53.02 35.08
N ASP A 3 22.10 53.30 34.09
CA ASP A 3 21.70 53.74 32.76
C ASP A 3 20.93 52.60 32.05
N MET A 4 19.70 52.88 31.67
CA MET A 4 18.81 51.95 30.96
C MET A 4 19.35 51.47 29.60
N ARG A 5 20.41 52.07 29.09
CA ARG A 5 21.06 51.66 27.86
C ARG A 5 21.96 50.43 28.04
N GLU A 6 22.61 50.29 29.18
CA GLU A 6 23.44 49.12 29.45
C GLU A 6 22.59 47.86 29.71
N PHE A 7 21.39 48.00 30.29
CA PHE A 7 20.49 46.90 30.51
C PHE A 7 19.88 46.31 29.22
N SER A 8 19.65 47.19 28.22
CA SER A 8 19.15 46.73 26.91
C SER A 8 20.20 46.00 26.11
N ILE A 9 21.48 46.37 26.22
CA ILE A 9 22.59 45.68 25.52
C ILE A 9 22.85 44.30 26.18
N LEU A 10 22.70 44.19 27.48
CA LEU A 10 22.90 42.92 28.19
C LEU A 10 21.79 41.89 27.87
N ILE A 11 20.53 42.34 27.75
CA ILE A 11 19.39 41.50 27.39
C ILE A 11 19.51 41.03 25.94
N VAL A 12 19.93 41.87 25.02
CA VAL A 12 20.15 41.51 23.59
C VAL A 12 21.32 40.58 23.45
N THR A 13 22.40 40.74 24.22
CA THR A 13 23.56 39.84 24.19
C THR A 13 23.26 38.45 24.81
N VAL A 14 22.43 38.40 25.86
CA VAL A 14 21.96 37.13 26.43
C VAL A 14 20.96 36.43 25.48
N LEU A 15 20.10 37.13 24.79
CA LEU A 15 19.20 36.56 23.77
C LEU A 15 19.96 36.07 22.53
N LEU A 16 21.03 36.75 22.12
CA LEU A 16 21.86 36.33 21.00
C LEU A 16 22.79 35.14 21.38
N LEU A 17 23.18 35.01 22.65
CA LEU A 17 23.95 33.85 23.13
C LEU A 17 23.08 32.61 23.38
N THR A 18 21.79 32.77 23.64
CA THR A 18 20.85 31.64 23.73
C THR A 18 20.39 31.14 22.35
N CYS A 19 20.37 32.00 21.31
CA CYS A 19 20.11 31.54 19.94
C CYS A 19 21.31 30.87 19.27
N SER A 20 22.57 31.07 19.75
CA SER A 20 23.75 30.43 19.21
C SER A 20 24.10 29.07 19.87
N LEU A 21 23.43 28.70 20.94
CA LEU A 21 23.55 27.40 21.59
C LEU A 21 22.42 26.42 21.26
N ALA A 22 21.40 26.85 20.53
CA ALA A 22 20.33 26.00 20.00
C ALA A 22 20.66 25.35 18.64
N GLY A 23 21.85 25.62 18.10
CA GLY A 23 22.30 25.14 16.78
C GLY A 23 23.22 23.92 16.78
N CYS A 24 23.39 23.19 17.90
CA CYS A 24 24.28 22.03 18.01
C CYS A 24 23.69 20.82 18.71
N PHE A 25 22.38 20.68 18.74
CA PHE A 25 21.76 19.41 19.07
C PHE A 25 20.96 18.93 17.85
N GLY A 26 21.37 17.76 17.41
CA GLY A 26 20.92 16.95 16.32
C GLY A 26 19.64 17.41 15.61
N ASN A 27 19.66 17.35 14.31
CA ASN A 27 18.45 17.16 13.54
C ASN A 27 17.76 15.89 14.08
N GLU A 28 16.96 16.03 15.11
CA GLU A 28 15.77 15.21 15.21
C GLU A 28 14.95 15.66 13.97
N GLU A 29 14.95 14.85 12.93
CA GLU A 29 13.90 14.89 11.93
C GLU A 29 12.61 14.88 12.76
N LYS A 30 11.95 16.05 12.80
CA LYS A 30 10.57 16.07 13.28
C LYS A 30 9.88 15.09 12.35
N GLU A 31 9.35 14.01 12.90
CA GLU A 31 8.29 13.26 12.23
C GLU A 31 7.41 14.32 11.58
N GLU A 32 7.39 14.35 10.25
CA GLU A 32 6.40 15.11 9.52
C GLU A 32 5.07 14.47 9.91
N LYS A 33 4.44 15.03 10.93
CA LYS A 33 3.05 14.73 11.20
C LYS A 33 2.33 15.27 9.99
N GLU A 34 1.82 14.36 9.17
CA GLU A 34 0.90 14.69 8.09
C GLU A 34 -0.07 15.76 8.60
N PRO A 35 -0.21 16.88 7.89
CA PRO A 35 -0.83 18.07 8.44
C PRO A 35 -2.30 17.81 8.77
N GLY A 36 -2.59 17.70 10.04
CA GLY A 36 -3.94 17.85 10.55
C GLY A 36 -4.80 16.60 10.66
N PHE A 37 -4.28 15.40 10.39
CA PHE A 37 -5.07 14.17 10.57
C PHE A 37 -5.21 13.80 12.03
N VAL A 38 -6.44 13.56 12.42
CA VAL A 38 -6.77 12.87 13.67
C VAL A 38 -6.90 11.39 13.33
N TRP A 39 -5.94 10.58 13.76
CA TRP A 39 -6.03 9.13 13.61
C TRP A 39 -7.29 8.62 14.28
N PRO A 40 -8.13 7.84 13.60
CA PRO A 40 -9.32 7.27 14.21
C PRO A 40 -8.90 6.28 15.30
N GLU A 41 -9.31 6.54 16.52
CA GLU A 41 -9.04 5.67 17.67
C GLU A 41 -10.13 4.59 17.84
N GLN A 42 -11.26 4.74 17.17
CA GLN A 42 -12.40 3.86 17.28
C GLN A 42 -12.91 3.48 15.91
N VAL A 43 -13.47 2.27 15.84
CA VAL A 43 -14.11 1.77 14.64
C VAL A 43 -15.45 2.48 14.45
N GLU A 44 -15.63 3.16 13.33
CA GLU A 44 -16.92 3.66 12.87
C GLU A 44 -17.77 2.48 12.40
N LYS A 45 -19.01 2.38 12.93
CA LYS A 45 -19.90 1.27 12.54
C LYS A 45 -20.93 1.66 11.49
N GLU A 46 -20.91 2.92 11.08
CA GLU A 46 -21.76 3.43 10.00
C GLU A 46 -20.90 3.61 8.74
N CYS A 47 -21.39 3.05 7.64
CA CYS A 47 -20.81 3.21 6.32
C CYS A 47 -21.86 3.80 5.40
N ASN A 48 -21.58 4.97 4.83
CA ASN A 48 -22.50 5.66 3.95
C ASN A 48 -21.92 5.74 2.54
N ILE A 49 -22.52 5.03 1.60
CA ILE A 49 -22.18 5.10 0.19
C ILE A 49 -23.26 5.92 -0.56
N SER A 50 -22.84 6.65 -1.57
CA SER A 50 -23.73 7.41 -2.43
C SER A 50 -24.81 6.51 -3.04
N ASN A 51 -26.09 6.88 -2.88
CA ASN A 51 -27.21 6.14 -3.47
C ASN A 51 -27.18 6.09 -5.03
N GLN A 52 -26.27 6.80 -5.67
CA GLN A 52 -26.11 6.79 -7.14
C GLN A 52 -25.29 5.61 -7.62
N SER A 53 -24.52 4.95 -6.74
CA SER A 53 -23.68 3.80 -7.11
C SER A 53 -24.48 2.51 -7.33
N GLY A 54 -25.70 2.40 -6.83
CA GLY A 54 -26.44 1.14 -6.81
C GLY A 54 -25.92 0.13 -5.78
N LEU A 55 -25.03 0.58 -4.90
CA LEU A 55 -24.38 -0.23 -3.87
C LEU A 55 -24.86 0.15 -2.47
N VAL A 56 -24.75 -0.77 -1.55
CA VAL A 56 -24.90 -0.56 -0.11
C VAL A 56 -23.60 -0.93 0.58
N CYS A 57 -23.22 -0.14 1.57
CA CYS A 57 -22.10 -0.40 2.43
C CYS A 57 -22.59 -0.75 3.82
N ASP A 58 -22.15 -1.89 4.31
CA ASP A 58 -22.48 -2.36 5.65
C ASP A 58 -21.21 -2.60 6.46
N PHE A 59 -21.27 -2.28 7.76
CA PHE A 59 -20.24 -2.72 8.70
C PHE A 59 -20.28 -4.26 8.78
N TYR A 60 -19.13 -4.90 8.58
CA TYR A 60 -19.04 -6.35 8.52
C TYR A 60 -18.60 -6.92 9.86
N PHE A 61 -17.36 -6.64 10.26
CA PHE A 61 -16.82 -6.95 11.60
C PHE A 61 -15.62 -6.05 11.93
N GLU A 62 -15.03 -6.24 13.09
CA GLU A 62 -13.83 -5.51 13.52
C GLU A 62 -12.73 -6.46 13.99
N VAL A 63 -11.49 -6.04 13.82
CA VAL A 63 -10.28 -6.69 14.35
C VAL A 63 -9.52 -5.69 15.23
N ASN A 64 -8.61 -6.18 16.07
CA ASN A 64 -7.91 -5.34 17.06
C ASN A 64 -6.71 -4.58 16.49
N SER A 65 -6.43 -4.71 15.20
CA SER A 65 -5.28 -4.13 14.52
C SER A 65 -5.69 -3.59 13.16
N THR A 66 -4.76 -3.05 12.38
CA THR A 66 -5.03 -2.51 11.03
C THR A 66 -5.01 -3.62 9.99
N PRO A 67 -6.17 -4.10 9.48
CA PRO A 67 -6.23 -5.10 8.42
C PRO A 67 -5.76 -4.49 7.11
N VAL A 68 -5.03 -5.23 6.29
CA VAL A 68 -4.45 -4.71 5.04
C VAL A 68 -4.70 -5.54 3.80
N LEU A 69 -4.99 -6.83 3.96
CA LEU A 69 -5.13 -7.75 2.84
C LEU A 69 -5.94 -8.98 3.26
N THR A 70 -6.77 -9.49 2.35
CA THR A 70 -7.29 -10.86 2.41
C THR A 70 -6.81 -11.66 1.21
N LEU A 71 -6.64 -12.96 1.41
CA LEU A 71 -6.25 -13.92 0.38
C LEU A 71 -7.15 -15.15 0.46
N ASP A 72 -7.63 -15.62 -0.68
CA ASP A 72 -8.34 -16.89 -0.76
C ASP A 72 -7.35 -18.04 -0.47
N GLU A 73 -7.64 -18.89 0.50
CA GLU A 73 -6.81 -20.06 0.71
C GLU A 73 -7.01 -21.06 -0.45
N PRO A 74 -5.93 -21.49 -1.13
CA PRO A 74 -6.07 -22.37 -2.28
C PRO A 74 -6.81 -23.68 -1.98
N ASN A 75 -7.82 -24.01 -2.79
CA ASN A 75 -8.72 -25.17 -2.63
C ASN A 75 -9.50 -25.22 -1.30
N SER A 76 -9.83 -24.08 -0.75
CA SER A 76 -10.64 -23.90 0.46
C SER A 76 -11.64 -22.77 0.23
N ASP A 77 -12.73 -22.75 0.98
CA ASP A 77 -13.67 -21.63 1.01
C ASP A 77 -13.28 -20.58 2.08
N ALA A 78 -12.10 -20.71 2.66
CA ALA A 78 -11.59 -19.82 3.67
C ALA A 78 -10.79 -18.66 3.08
N ILE A 79 -10.82 -17.53 3.77
CA ILE A 79 -9.89 -16.42 3.52
C ILE A 79 -8.88 -16.30 4.67
N TRP A 80 -7.71 -15.83 4.34
CA TRP A 80 -6.73 -15.38 5.32
C TRP A 80 -6.70 -13.86 5.36
N LEU A 81 -6.79 -13.30 6.56
CA LEU A 81 -6.73 -11.86 6.81
C LEU A 81 -5.37 -11.53 7.44
N LEU A 82 -4.67 -10.60 6.83
CA LEU A 82 -3.40 -10.05 7.29
C LEU A 82 -3.62 -8.68 7.91
N ASP A 83 -2.90 -8.40 8.99
CA ASP A 83 -2.82 -7.06 9.56
C ASP A 83 -1.37 -6.53 9.64
N LEU A 84 -1.25 -5.20 9.75
CA LEU A 84 0.06 -4.55 9.80
C LEU A 84 0.91 -4.99 11.01
N ASP A 85 0.30 -5.40 12.11
CA ASP A 85 1.03 -5.80 13.32
C ASP A 85 1.68 -7.17 13.18
N GLY A 86 1.33 -7.94 12.12
CA GLY A 86 1.93 -9.22 11.80
C GLY A 86 1.06 -10.42 12.14
N MET A 87 -0.22 -10.22 12.43
CA MET A 87 -1.13 -11.34 12.61
C MET A 87 -1.68 -11.80 11.26
N ILE A 88 -1.74 -13.11 11.08
CA ILE A 88 -2.45 -13.77 9.98
C ILE A 88 -3.51 -14.67 10.60
N THR A 89 -4.77 -14.40 10.24
CA THR A 89 -5.93 -15.12 10.78
C THR A 89 -6.74 -15.75 9.66
N LYS A 90 -7.28 -16.92 9.91
CA LYS A 90 -8.15 -17.66 8.98
C LYS A 90 -9.61 -17.44 9.35
N TRP A 91 -10.42 -17.16 8.35
CA TRP A 91 -11.84 -16.88 8.47
C TRP A 91 -12.65 -17.75 7.51
N GLU A 92 -13.78 -18.25 7.98
CA GLU A 92 -14.67 -19.17 7.25
C GLU A 92 -16.13 -18.80 7.48
N GLN A 93 -16.99 -19.08 6.49
CA GLN A 93 -18.42 -18.98 6.68
C GLN A 93 -18.90 -20.12 7.56
N SER A 94 -19.67 -19.80 8.60
CA SER A 94 -20.35 -20.78 9.45
C SER A 94 -21.80 -20.97 9.00
N GLU A 95 -22.30 -22.20 8.98
CA GLU A 95 -23.71 -22.48 8.66
C GLU A 95 -24.70 -21.82 9.63
N ASP A 96 -24.27 -21.60 10.87
CA ASP A 96 -25.11 -21.07 11.95
C ASP A 96 -24.98 -19.54 12.14
N GLN A 97 -24.12 -18.86 11.37
CA GLN A 97 -23.84 -17.43 11.53
C GLN A 97 -23.95 -16.66 10.21
N VAL A 98 -24.45 -15.43 10.29
CA VAL A 98 -24.56 -14.53 9.14
C VAL A 98 -23.17 -13.99 8.75
N LEU A 99 -22.34 -13.72 9.75
CA LEU A 99 -20.99 -13.21 9.56
C LEU A 99 -19.96 -14.34 9.58
N PRO A 100 -18.84 -14.21 8.86
CA PRO A 100 -17.76 -15.16 8.95
C PRO A 100 -17.16 -15.19 10.35
N VAL A 101 -16.55 -16.31 10.69
CA VAL A 101 -15.91 -16.52 11.99
C VAL A 101 -14.42 -16.76 11.82
N GLN A 102 -13.64 -16.19 12.72
CA GLN A 102 -12.23 -16.53 12.82
C GLN A 102 -12.09 -17.97 13.36
N THR A 103 -11.56 -18.86 12.55
CA THR A 103 -11.41 -20.27 12.90
C THR A 103 -10.05 -20.60 13.49
N SER A 104 -9.01 -19.86 13.09
CA SER A 104 -7.66 -20.04 13.66
C SER A 104 -6.79 -18.80 13.52
N ILE A 105 -5.70 -18.78 14.30
CA ILE A 105 -4.52 -17.94 14.05
C ILE A 105 -3.56 -18.78 13.23
N VAL A 106 -3.23 -18.31 12.04
CA VAL A 106 -2.27 -18.97 11.13
C VAL A 106 -0.84 -18.61 11.50
N ALA A 107 -0.60 -17.32 11.79
CA ALA A 107 0.72 -16.83 12.22
C ALA A 107 0.60 -15.65 13.19
N ASP A 108 1.55 -15.57 14.12
CA ASP A 108 1.84 -14.40 14.95
C ASP A 108 3.29 -13.97 14.68
N LEU A 109 3.44 -12.95 13.83
CA LEU A 109 4.71 -12.36 13.44
C LEU A 109 4.99 -11.03 14.18
N THR A 110 4.25 -10.70 15.22
CA THR A 110 4.37 -9.43 15.96
C THR A 110 5.77 -9.17 16.52
N ASN A 111 6.55 -10.21 16.77
CA ASN A 111 7.94 -10.11 17.17
C ASN A 111 8.94 -10.11 16.00
N VAL A 112 8.46 -10.28 14.78
CA VAL A 112 9.27 -10.35 13.54
C VAL A 112 9.17 -9.06 12.75
N VAL A 113 7.97 -8.45 12.72
CA VAL A 113 7.70 -7.25 11.94
C VAL A 113 7.97 -5.97 12.73
N SER A 114 8.45 -4.94 12.03
CA SER A 114 8.66 -3.61 12.59
C SER A 114 7.37 -2.79 12.53
N ARG A 115 7.09 -2.07 13.63
CA ARG A 115 6.04 -1.04 13.70
C ARG A 115 6.63 0.29 14.16
N CYS A 116 7.88 0.57 13.77
CA CYS A 116 8.56 1.83 14.11
C CYS A 116 8.00 3.04 13.35
N HIS A 117 7.20 2.79 12.32
CA HIS A 117 6.46 3.78 11.54
C HIS A 117 5.08 3.23 11.18
N PHE A 118 4.11 4.11 10.96
CA PHE A 118 2.73 3.69 10.63
C PHE A 118 2.62 2.94 9.29
N GLU A 119 3.51 3.20 8.33
CA GLU A 119 3.59 2.46 7.07
C GLU A 119 4.32 1.11 7.18
N GLN A 120 4.96 0.81 8.31
CA GLN A 120 5.69 -0.44 8.51
C GLN A 120 4.78 -1.54 9.06
N GLY A 121 5.15 -2.79 8.80
CA GLY A 121 4.44 -3.95 9.29
C GLY A 121 4.58 -5.16 8.39
N LEU A 122 3.62 -6.07 8.51
CA LEU A 122 3.37 -7.13 7.52
C LEU A 122 2.61 -6.51 6.35
N LEU A 123 3.28 -6.37 5.21
CA LEU A 123 2.81 -5.56 4.08
C LEU A 123 2.10 -6.39 3.01
N GLY A 124 2.53 -7.64 2.82
CA GLY A 124 1.98 -8.50 1.80
C GLY A 124 2.31 -9.97 2.02
N MET A 125 1.55 -10.80 1.34
CA MET A 125 1.74 -12.25 1.32
C MET A 125 1.16 -12.78 0.02
N ASP A 126 1.68 -13.90 -0.45
CA ASP A 126 1.02 -14.75 -1.44
C ASP A 126 1.33 -16.23 -1.19
N PHE A 127 0.46 -17.09 -1.68
CA PHE A 127 0.71 -18.53 -1.71
C PHE A 127 1.64 -18.89 -2.86
N THR A 128 2.54 -19.86 -2.64
CA THR A 128 3.32 -20.38 -3.77
C THR A 128 2.43 -21.22 -4.70
N ASP A 129 2.75 -21.28 -5.98
CA ASP A 129 1.97 -22.05 -6.97
C ASP A 129 1.86 -23.53 -6.57
N ASP A 130 2.83 -24.06 -5.82
CA ASP A 130 2.87 -25.42 -5.29
C ASP A 130 2.41 -25.56 -3.83
N TYR A 131 1.78 -24.51 -3.27
CA TYR A 131 1.33 -24.44 -1.87
C TYR A 131 0.61 -25.70 -1.41
N GLN A 132 -0.29 -26.25 -2.23
CA GLN A 132 -1.05 -27.46 -1.90
C GLN A 132 -0.16 -28.67 -1.59
N ASN A 133 1.04 -28.73 -2.13
CA ASN A 133 1.99 -29.82 -1.93
C ASN A 133 3.04 -29.50 -0.86
N THR A 134 3.43 -28.23 -0.77
CA THR A 134 4.57 -27.79 0.05
C THR A 134 4.17 -27.06 1.32
N GLY A 135 2.98 -26.44 1.34
CA GLY A 135 2.53 -25.54 2.39
C GLY A 135 3.28 -24.21 2.39
N ARG A 136 3.97 -23.82 1.29
CA ARG A 136 4.81 -22.62 1.29
C ARG A 136 4.04 -21.36 0.95
N VAL A 137 4.48 -20.29 1.61
CA VAL A 137 3.98 -18.92 1.42
C VAL A 137 5.15 -17.96 1.28
N LEU A 138 4.94 -16.89 0.54
CA LEU A 138 5.84 -15.74 0.46
C LEU A 138 5.29 -14.62 1.34
N LEU A 139 6.16 -13.92 2.04
CA LEU A 139 5.81 -12.86 2.99
C LEU A 139 6.67 -11.63 2.71
N VAL A 140 6.05 -10.45 2.71
CA VAL A 140 6.75 -9.17 2.62
C VAL A 140 6.46 -8.35 3.87
N TYR A 141 7.51 -7.93 4.55
CA TYR A 141 7.37 -7.15 5.78
C TYR A 141 8.59 -6.26 6.03
N ASN A 142 8.43 -5.30 6.93
CA ASN A 142 9.56 -4.59 7.50
C ASN A 142 10.15 -5.40 8.65
N GLU A 143 11.45 -5.66 8.59
CA GLU A 143 12.15 -6.42 9.62
C GLU A 143 12.17 -5.67 10.95
N ASN A 144 11.89 -6.37 12.05
CA ASN A 144 11.87 -5.78 13.38
C ASN A 144 13.23 -5.24 13.80
N ASN A 145 13.23 -4.06 14.39
CA ASN A 145 14.42 -3.41 14.93
C ASN A 145 14.11 -2.62 16.20
N THR A 146 15.11 -1.93 16.75
CA THR A 146 14.98 -1.19 18.03
C THR A 146 14.21 0.12 17.91
N CYS A 147 13.85 0.56 16.73
CA CYS A 147 13.28 1.88 16.44
C CYS A 147 14.20 3.08 16.82
N GLU A 148 15.46 2.84 17.10
CA GLU A 148 16.40 3.91 17.48
C GLU A 148 16.96 4.68 16.27
N SER A 149 16.99 4.05 15.10
CA SER A 149 17.51 4.64 13.87
C SER A 149 16.52 4.53 12.72
N ALA A 150 16.28 5.63 12.00
CA ALA A 150 15.50 5.61 10.77
C ALA A 150 16.16 4.78 9.64
N LYS A 151 17.47 4.52 9.75
CA LYS A 151 18.23 3.73 8.79
C LYS A 151 18.03 2.22 8.92
N ASP A 152 17.49 1.77 10.05
CA ASP A 152 17.18 0.36 10.30
C ASP A 152 15.75 0.10 9.83
N SER A 153 15.52 0.14 8.52
CA SER A 153 14.19 0.06 7.92
C SER A 153 14.19 -0.83 6.69
N ASN A 154 14.63 -2.08 6.88
CA ASN A 154 14.65 -3.03 5.77
C ASN A 154 13.25 -3.50 5.42
N VAL A 155 13.01 -3.67 4.12
CA VAL A 155 11.89 -4.44 3.60
C VAL A 155 12.44 -5.78 3.13
N VAL A 156 11.85 -6.87 3.57
CA VAL A 156 12.29 -8.21 3.24
C VAL A 156 11.21 -9.00 2.51
N LEU A 157 11.65 -9.81 1.56
CA LEU A 157 10.88 -10.91 1.00
C LEU A 157 11.38 -12.19 1.66
N SER A 158 10.47 -12.90 2.30
CA SER A 158 10.74 -14.16 2.99
C SER A 158 9.84 -15.26 2.48
N HIS A 159 10.22 -16.52 2.72
CA HIS A 159 9.29 -17.63 2.64
C HIS A 159 9.09 -18.26 4.02
N ALA A 160 7.98 -18.97 4.18
CA ALA A 160 7.72 -19.80 5.33
C ALA A 160 6.86 -21.00 4.92
N LYS A 161 6.72 -21.99 5.82
CA LYS A 161 5.93 -23.17 5.61
C LYS A 161 4.76 -23.23 6.59
N ILE A 162 3.60 -23.56 6.09
CA ILE A 162 2.41 -23.86 6.89
C ILE A 162 2.39 -25.35 7.19
N VAL A 163 2.29 -25.68 8.46
CA VAL A 163 2.21 -27.07 8.96
C VAL A 163 1.02 -27.14 9.91
N ASP A 164 0.11 -28.08 9.66
CA ASP A 164 -1.11 -28.28 10.46
C ASP A 164 -1.93 -26.97 10.65
N GLY A 165 -1.97 -26.12 9.60
CA GLY A 165 -2.73 -24.87 9.59
C GLY A 165 -2.05 -23.69 10.30
N GLN A 166 -0.80 -23.84 10.73
CA GLN A 166 -0.01 -22.80 11.37
C GLN A 166 1.35 -22.62 10.68
N LEU A 167 1.86 -21.39 10.71
CA LEU A 167 3.18 -21.08 10.20
C LEU A 167 4.26 -21.66 11.13
N ASP A 168 5.12 -22.52 10.58
CA ASP A 168 6.30 -23.01 11.28
C ASP A 168 7.39 -21.92 11.30
N MET A 169 7.56 -21.27 12.44
CA MET A 169 8.53 -20.18 12.63
C MET A 169 9.99 -20.62 12.36
N ASN A 170 10.30 -21.93 12.45
CA ASN A 170 11.65 -22.41 12.13
C ASN A 170 11.91 -22.49 10.61
N SER A 171 10.86 -22.37 9.82
CA SER A 171 10.94 -22.37 8.35
C SER A 171 10.94 -20.95 7.75
N LEU A 172 10.77 -19.92 8.59
CA LEU A 172 10.81 -18.55 8.13
C LEU A 172 12.25 -18.16 7.77
N GLU A 173 12.48 -17.89 6.50
CA GLU A 173 13.79 -17.55 5.95
C GLU A 173 13.70 -16.35 5.02
N VAL A 174 14.60 -15.38 5.20
CA VAL A 174 14.71 -14.19 4.35
C VAL A 174 15.39 -14.58 3.03
N LEU A 175 14.71 -14.29 1.93
CA LEU A 175 15.20 -14.55 0.57
C LEU A 175 15.88 -13.33 -0.05
N ILE A 176 15.26 -12.16 0.14
CA ILE A 176 15.79 -10.87 -0.35
C ILE A 176 15.63 -9.84 0.76
N GLU A 177 16.67 -9.07 1.02
CA GLU A 177 16.66 -7.94 1.92
C GLU A 177 16.96 -6.65 1.14
N VAL A 178 16.08 -5.66 1.29
CA VAL A 178 16.22 -4.34 0.68
C VAL A 178 16.41 -3.30 1.78
N ASN A 179 17.61 -2.74 1.84
CA ASN A 179 17.96 -1.70 2.79
C ASN A 179 17.37 -0.35 2.38
N LYS A 180 16.80 0.37 3.32
CA LYS A 180 16.22 1.70 3.12
C LYS A 180 16.83 2.72 4.06
N THR A 181 16.76 4.00 3.66
CA THR A 181 17.26 5.12 4.46
C THR A 181 16.20 5.76 5.36
N ASN A 182 14.91 5.56 5.04
CA ASN A 182 13.77 6.09 5.79
C ASN A 182 12.74 5.00 6.09
N ARG A 183 11.84 5.26 7.02
CA ARG A 183 10.83 4.29 7.49
C ARG A 183 9.57 4.23 6.62
N ASN A 184 9.30 5.28 5.82
CA ASN A 184 8.16 5.39 4.93
C ASN A 184 8.46 4.86 3.51
N HIS A 185 7.46 4.84 2.63
CA HIS A 185 7.50 4.34 1.26
C HIS A 185 8.03 2.91 1.17
N ASN A 186 7.30 1.99 1.77
CA ASN A 186 7.69 0.58 1.82
C ASN A 186 7.19 -0.22 0.62
N GLY A 187 6.12 0.21 -0.06
CA GLY A 187 5.41 -0.64 -1.00
C GLY A 187 4.90 -1.89 -0.31
N GLY A 188 5.30 -3.07 -0.78
CA GLY A 188 5.16 -4.33 -0.06
C GLY A 188 4.12 -5.29 -0.58
N ASN A 189 3.41 -4.95 -1.64
CA ASN A 189 2.49 -5.90 -2.29
C ASN A 189 3.29 -6.94 -3.08
N ILE A 190 2.92 -8.20 -2.95
CA ILE A 190 3.44 -9.32 -3.74
C ILE A 190 2.27 -10.07 -4.36
N LEU A 191 2.38 -10.42 -5.64
CA LEU A 191 1.34 -11.10 -6.40
C LEU A 191 1.94 -12.20 -7.27
N SER A 192 1.36 -13.40 -7.24
CA SER A 192 1.64 -14.45 -8.23
C SER A 192 1.13 -14.03 -9.60
N ILE A 193 1.95 -14.25 -10.61
CA ILE A 193 1.58 -14.11 -12.02
C ILE A 193 1.66 -15.46 -12.78
N GLY A 194 1.71 -16.53 -12.01
CA GLY A 194 1.81 -17.91 -12.47
C GLY A 194 3.22 -18.34 -12.87
N ASP A 195 3.40 -19.64 -13.06
CA ASP A 195 4.69 -20.28 -13.39
C ASP A 195 5.79 -19.98 -12.34
N ASN A 196 5.44 -19.97 -11.05
CA ASN A 196 6.30 -19.61 -9.92
C ASN A 196 6.93 -18.20 -10.03
N ARG A 197 6.30 -17.31 -10.78
CA ARG A 197 6.73 -15.91 -10.92
C ARG A 197 5.83 -14.99 -10.11
N TYR A 198 6.46 -14.01 -9.50
CA TYR A 198 5.79 -13.02 -8.64
C TYR A 198 6.27 -11.63 -8.98
N VAL A 199 5.38 -10.65 -8.89
CA VAL A 199 5.72 -9.23 -8.90
C VAL A 199 5.64 -8.68 -7.49
N TRP A 200 6.67 -7.92 -7.09
CA TRP A 200 6.80 -7.34 -5.77
C TRP A 200 7.06 -5.84 -5.88
N SER A 201 6.20 -5.03 -5.24
CA SER A 201 6.33 -3.57 -5.24
C SER A 201 7.23 -3.10 -4.11
N ILE A 202 8.11 -2.14 -4.40
CA ILE A 202 9.00 -1.50 -3.42
C ILE A 202 8.99 0.01 -3.68
N GLY A 203 8.74 0.81 -2.64
CA GLY A 203 8.79 2.26 -2.73
C GLY A 203 10.22 2.81 -2.90
N ASP A 204 10.35 4.10 -3.14
CA ASP A 204 11.62 4.80 -3.43
C ASP A 204 12.60 4.87 -2.24
N GLY A 205 12.18 4.38 -1.06
CA GLY A 205 12.99 4.35 0.15
C GLY A 205 12.70 5.51 1.08
N GLY A 206 11.76 6.38 0.73
CA GLY A 206 11.22 7.43 1.59
C GLY A 206 11.97 8.76 1.52
N GLY A 207 11.40 9.75 2.19
CA GLY A 207 11.82 11.13 2.12
C GLY A 207 11.05 11.91 1.05
N SER A 208 11.25 13.24 1.02
CA SER A 208 10.59 14.10 0.06
C SER A 208 11.39 14.18 -1.24
N PHE A 209 10.71 14.11 -2.38
CA PHE A 209 11.28 14.27 -3.73
C PHE A 209 12.43 13.29 -4.06
N ASP A 210 12.37 12.06 -3.52
CA ASP A 210 13.37 11.01 -3.77
C ASP A 210 14.84 11.51 -3.60
N PRO A 211 15.25 11.83 -2.38
CA PRO A 211 16.52 12.50 -2.12
C PRO A 211 17.78 11.69 -2.50
N ASN A 212 17.57 10.43 -2.90
CA ASN A 212 18.64 9.51 -3.30
C ASN A 212 18.57 9.12 -4.78
N ASP A 213 17.68 9.73 -5.58
CA ASP A 213 17.45 9.43 -6.99
C ASP A 213 17.18 7.93 -7.28
N ASN A 214 16.47 7.26 -6.37
CA ASN A 214 16.17 5.83 -6.50
C ASN A 214 15.19 5.54 -7.63
N GLY A 215 14.16 6.37 -7.79
CA GLY A 215 13.09 6.15 -8.77
C GLY A 215 13.61 6.04 -10.21
N GLN A 216 14.64 6.81 -10.57
CA GLN A 216 15.25 6.75 -11.91
C GLN A 216 16.50 5.85 -11.99
N ASN A 217 16.90 5.22 -10.89
CA ASN A 217 18.07 4.36 -10.84
C ASN A 217 17.70 2.88 -11.02
N LYS A 218 17.80 2.37 -12.25
CA LYS A 218 17.53 0.95 -12.57
C LYS A 218 18.35 -0.09 -11.78
N SER A 219 19.47 0.34 -11.19
CA SER A 219 20.32 -0.53 -10.37
C SER A 219 19.88 -0.56 -8.90
N SER A 220 18.95 0.34 -8.50
CA SER A 220 18.33 0.32 -7.18
C SER A 220 17.10 -0.59 -7.20
N PRO A 221 16.85 -1.39 -6.16
CA PRO A 221 15.58 -2.08 -6.01
C PRO A 221 14.45 -1.13 -5.53
N LEU A 222 14.79 0.09 -5.14
CA LEU A 222 13.86 1.08 -4.60
C LEU A 222 13.15 1.85 -5.73
N GLY A 223 11.87 2.19 -5.53
CA GLY A 223 11.04 2.85 -6.53
C GLY A 223 10.66 1.94 -7.71
N THR A 224 10.45 0.65 -7.46
CA THR A 224 10.35 -0.36 -8.51
C THR A 224 9.28 -1.41 -8.27
N ILE A 225 8.94 -2.13 -9.35
CA ILE A 225 8.31 -3.45 -9.29
C ILE A 225 9.38 -4.48 -9.67
N GLN A 226 9.65 -5.40 -8.76
CA GLN A 226 10.57 -6.51 -8.95
C GLN A 226 9.83 -7.72 -9.53
N LEU A 227 10.44 -8.39 -10.49
CA LEU A 227 9.98 -9.70 -10.98
C LEU A 227 10.87 -10.78 -10.38
N VAL A 228 10.31 -11.62 -9.55
CA VAL A 228 11.01 -12.71 -8.88
C VAL A 228 10.48 -14.05 -9.34
N HIS A 229 11.34 -15.04 -9.48
CA HIS A 229 10.98 -16.42 -9.76
C HIS A 229 11.38 -17.26 -8.56
N TYR A 230 10.38 -17.85 -7.89
CA TYR A 230 10.59 -18.69 -6.72
C TYR A 230 10.67 -20.16 -7.14
N GLU A 231 11.83 -20.76 -7.01
CA GLU A 231 12.06 -22.14 -7.39
C GLU A 231 13.02 -22.82 -6.40
N ASN A 232 12.69 -24.06 -5.99
CA ASN A 232 13.52 -24.85 -5.08
C ASN A 232 13.91 -24.11 -3.79
N GLU A 233 12.94 -23.40 -3.19
CA GLU A 233 13.11 -22.65 -1.92
C GLU A 233 14.06 -21.44 -2.02
N THR A 234 14.29 -20.95 -3.22
CA THR A 234 15.14 -19.78 -3.47
C THR A 234 14.54 -18.87 -4.54
N ILE A 235 15.04 -17.64 -4.61
CA ILE A 235 14.72 -16.72 -5.70
C ILE A 235 15.79 -16.81 -6.76
N VAL A 236 15.36 -16.98 -8.01
CA VAL A 236 16.23 -16.97 -9.18
C VAL A 236 15.90 -15.78 -10.08
N PRO A 237 16.89 -15.11 -10.70
CA PRO A 237 16.66 -14.05 -11.67
C PRO A 237 15.88 -14.58 -12.88
N VAL A 238 14.90 -13.83 -13.35
CA VAL A 238 14.06 -14.21 -14.51
C VAL A 238 14.79 -13.99 -15.85
N ASN A 239 15.85 -13.19 -15.86
CA ASN A 239 16.59 -12.86 -17.07
C ASN A 239 17.84 -13.72 -17.22
N ASP A 240 18.06 -14.28 -18.41
CA ASP A 240 19.28 -14.99 -18.81
C ASP A 240 20.54 -14.08 -18.87
N THR A 241 20.41 -12.80 -18.56
CA THR A 241 21.55 -11.88 -18.40
C THR A 241 22.11 -12.07 -17.00
N ASN A 242 23.42 -12.24 -16.87
CA ASN A 242 24.15 -12.40 -15.62
C ASN A 242 24.07 -11.17 -14.68
N GLU A 243 22.99 -10.41 -14.74
CA GLU A 243 22.73 -9.25 -13.89
C GLU A 243 21.78 -9.69 -12.77
N GLU A 244 22.20 -9.48 -11.54
CA GLU A 244 21.43 -9.76 -10.31
C GLU A 244 20.24 -8.80 -10.11
N SER A 245 19.75 -8.14 -11.16
CA SER A 245 18.64 -7.21 -11.09
C SER A 245 17.32 -7.92 -11.37
N TYR A 246 16.40 -7.81 -10.43
CA TYR A 246 15.02 -8.28 -10.56
C TYR A 246 14.06 -7.17 -11.05
N THR A 247 14.55 -5.96 -11.31
CA THR A 247 13.75 -4.78 -11.66
C THR A 247 13.04 -4.97 -12.99
N LEU A 248 11.71 -5.01 -12.96
CA LEU A 248 10.83 -5.07 -14.14
C LEU A 248 10.35 -3.69 -14.55
N HIS A 249 9.77 -2.94 -13.60
CA HIS A 249 9.31 -1.57 -13.77
C HIS A 249 9.99 -0.66 -12.75
N TYR A 250 10.13 0.63 -13.07
CA TYR A 250 10.80 1.60 -12.23
C TYR A 250 10.19 3.01 -12.39
N GLY A 251 10.66 3.97 -11.63
CA GLY A 251 10.12 5.33 -11.65
C GLY A 251 8.81 5.45 -10.86
N LEU A 252 8.70 4.71 -9.76
CA LEU A 252 7.57 4.72 -8.85
C LEU A 252 7.99 5.33 -7.49
N ARG A 253 7.04 5.96 -6.81
CA ARG A 253 7.29 6.57 -5.49
C ARG A 253 6.97 5.61 -4.35
N ASN A 254 5.73 5.24 -4.20
CA ASN A 254 5.28 4.28 -3.18
C ASN A 254 4.09 3.45 -3.71
N PRO A 255 4.35 2.47 -4.58
CA PRO A 255 3.32 1.61 -5.15
C PRO A 255 2.74 0.70 -4.06
N TRP A 256 1.64 1.16 -3.41
CA TRP A 256 1.09 0.53 -2.23
C TRP A 256 0.39 -0.79 -2.53
N ARG A 257 -0.50 -0.80 -3.54
CA ARG A 257 -1.22 -2.01 -3.97
C ARG A 257 -1.24 -2.12 -5.49
N MET A 258 -1.22 -3.36 -5.94
CA MET A 258 -1.27 -3.74 -7.34
C MET A 258 -2.26 -4.88 -7.52
N ASP A 259 -2.74 -5.05 -8.73
CA ASP A 259 -3.49 -6.24 -9.15
C ASP A 259 -3.28 -6.51 -10.64
N VAL A 260 -3.69 -7.68 -11.11
CA VAL A 260 -3.52 -8.12 -12.50
C VAL A 260 -4.88 -8.39 -13.13
N ASP A 261 -5.14 -7.75 -14.27
CA ASP A 261 -6.37 -8.02 -15.01
C ASP A 261 -6.27 -9.32 -15.86
N PRO A 262 -7.41 -9.89 -16.31
CA PRO A 262 -7.41 -11.11 -17.13
C PRO A 262 -6.68 -10.99 -18.48
N ASN A 263 -6.32 -9.78 -18.90
CA ASN A 263 -5.56 -9.54 -20.13
C ASN A 263 -4.05 -9.52 -19.90
N GLY A 264 -3.60 -9.71 -18.64
CA GLY A 264 -2.19 -9.68 -18.25
C GLY A 264 -1.63 -8.27 -18.12
N ASN A 265 -2.46 -7.28 -17.80
CA ASN A 265 -2.00 -5.96 -17.44
C ASN A 265 -1.87 -5.85 -15.92
N LEU A 266 -0.78 -5.23 -15.48
CA LEU A 266 -0.53 -4.86 -14.10
C LEU A 266 -1.13 -3.47 -13.83
N TRP A 267 -1.99 -3.40 -12.84
CA TRP A 267 -2.61 -2.20 -12.31
C TRP A 267 -1.86 -1.79 -11.05
N ILE A 268 -1.44 -0.53 -10.98
CA ILE A 268 -0.60 -0.02 -9.89
C ILE A 268 -1.20 1.28 -9.38
N ALA A 269 -1.48 1.33 -8.09
CA ALA A 269 -1.77 2.58 -7.40
C ALA A 269 -0.47 3.09 -6.78
N ASP A 270 0.01 4.24 -7.26
CA ASP A 270 1.25 4.86 -6.79
C ASP A 270 0.97 6.18 -6.08
N VAL A 271 1.47 6.30 -4.86
CA VAL A 271 1.25 7.45 -3.98
C VAL A 271 2.15 8.61 -4.40
N GLY A 272 1.55 9.74 -4.73
CA GLY A 272 2.26 10.96 -5.09
C GLY A 272 2.96 11.67 -3.92
N GLN A 273 3.75 12.71 -4.23
CA GLN A 273 4.45 13.50 -3.22
C GLN A 273 3.48 14.42 -2.46
N HIS A 274 2.77 15.28 -3.16
CA HIS A 274 1.77 16.18 -2.60
C HIS A 274 0.90 16.88 -3.64
N CYS A 275 0.99 16.48 -4.90
CA CYS A 275 0.25 17.13 -5.99
C CYS A 275 -0.79 16.21 -6.57
N TYR A 276 -0.41 15.01 -6.93
CA TYR A 276 -1.28 14.08 -7.64
C TYR A 276 -1.06 12.64 -7.19
N GLU A 277 -2.16 11.97 -6.95
CA GLU A 277 -2.22 10.52 -6.79
C GLU A 277 -2.52 9.88 -8.16
N GLU A 278 -2.04 8.66 -8.42
CA GLU A 278 -2.15 8.09 -9.75
C GLU A 278 -2.44 6.59 -9.80
N VAL A 279 -3.16 6.20 -10.87
CA VAL A 279 -3.33 4.80 -11.25
C VAL A 279 -2.63 4.54 -12.58
N ASN A 280 -1.73 3.60 -12.57
CA ASN A 280 -0.98 3.15 -13.74
C ASN A 280 -1.48 1.80 -14.24
N VAL A 281 -1.38 1.56 -15.55
CA VAL A 281 -1.62 0.25 -16.15
C VAL A 281 -0.64 -0.03 -17.29
N VAL A 282 -0.02 -1.21 -17.24
CA VAL A 282 0.94 -1.67 -18.25
C VAL A 282 0.84 -3.17 -18.46
N PRO A 283 1.17 -3.68 -19.66
CA PRO A 283 1.39 -5.10 -19.84
C PRO A 283 2.49 -5.58 -18.89
N ILE A 284 2.18 -6.57 -18.07
CA ILE A 284 3.01 -6.96 -16.91
C ILE A 284 4.46 -7.28 -17.26
N MET A 285 4.71 -7.88 -18.42
CA MET A 285 6.06 -8.28 -18.85
C MET A 285 6.77 -7.23 -19.72
N GLN A 286 6.20 -6.03 -19.86
CA GLN A 286 6.81 -4.95 -20.61
C GLN A 286 7.40 -3.90 -19.67
N SER A 287 8.74 -3.90 -19.52
CA SER A 287 9.43 -2.91 -18.68
C SER A 287 9.00 -1.48 -19.00
N SER A 288 8.64 -0.73 -17.98
CA SER A 288 8.15 0.65 -18.10
C SER A 288 8.80 1.54 -17.04
N ASN A 289 9.00 2.83 -17.40
CA ASN A 289 9.40 3.90 -16.50
C ASN A 289 8.20 4.81 -16.24
N PHE A 290 7.78 4.96 -14.99
CA PHE A 290 6.62 5.78 -14.61
C PHE A 290 6.98 7.24 -14.31
N GLY A 291 8.28 7.57 -14.30
CA GLY A 291 8.78 8.95 -14.31
C GLY A 291 9.10 9.54 -12.96
N TRP A 292 8.73 8.94 -11.83
CA TRP A 292 9.14 9.44 -10.52
C TRP A 292 10.68 9.40 -10.41
N SER A 293 11.38 10.44 -9.94
CA SER A 293 10.94 11.70 -9.33
C SER A 293 10.88 12.88 -10.31
N GLU A 294 10.97 12.66 -11.63
CA GLU A 294 10.85 13.72 -12.64
C GLU A 294 9.39 14.04 -12.97
N ARG A 295 8.46 13.09 -12.70
CA ARG A 295 7.02 13.19 -12.92
C ARG A 295 6.22 12.81 -11.69
N GLU A 296 5.07 13.48 -11.53
CA GLU A 296 3.99 13.14 -10.61
C GLU A 296 2.66 13.34 -11.34
N GLY A 297 1.91 12.27 -11.57
CA GLY A 297 0.77 12.29 -12.46
C GLY A 297 1.16 12.65 -13.89
N PHE A 298 0.42 13.57 -14.49
CA PHE A 298 0.71 14.11 -15.83
C PHE A 298 1.65 15.31 -15.82
N HIS A 299 2.38 15.56 -14.73
CA HIS A 299 3.06 16.84 -14.51
C HIS A 299 4.54 16.63 -14.21
N ASP A 300 5.38 17.56 -14.69
CA ASP A 300 6.77 17.61 -14.28
C ASP A 300 6.86 18.04 -12.81
N VAL A 301 7.77 17.44 -12.07
CA VAL A 301 8.03 17.78 -10.67
C VAL A 301 8.96 19.00 -10.60
N ASP A 302 8.68 19.94 -9.72
CA ASP A 302 9.54 21.09 -9.40
C ASP A 302 9.52 21.33 -7.89
N GLU A 303 10.59 20.91 -7.23
CA GLU A 303 10.72 21.01 -5.77
C GLU A 303 10.57 22.45 -5.22
N GLU A 304 10.94 23.46 -6.03
CA GLU A 304 10.86 24.86 -5.60
C GLU A 304 9.47 25.48 -5.81
N LYS A 305 8.74 25.03 -6.85
CA LYS A 305 7.47 25.64 -7.27
C LYS A 305 6.23 24.87 -6.81
N GLY A 306 6.41 23.62 -6.38
CA GLY A 306 5.30 22.74 -6.04
C GLY A 306 4.56 22.23 -7.28
N CYS A 307 3.23 22.12 -7.19
CA CYS A 307 2.41 21.52 -8.23
C CYS A 307 2.24 22.41 -9.45
N TYR A 308 2.48 21.86 -10.63
CA TYR A 308 2.11 22.52 -11.88
C TYR A 308 0.61 22.31 -12.16
N GLU A 309 -0.11 23.39 -12.49
CA GLU A 309 -1.54 23.32 -12.83
C GLU A 309 -1.78 22.72 -14.24
N ASN A 310 -0.82 22.92 -15.14
CA ASN A 310 -0.96 22.48 -16.52
C ASN A 310 -0.25 21.13 -16.72
N ARG A 311 -0.92 20.23 -17.43
CA ARG A 311 -0.31 18.97 -17.86
C ARG A 311 0.96 19.28 -18.65
N SER A 312 2.05 18.60 -18.32
CA SER A 312 3.30 18.68 -19.07
C SER A 312 3.20 17.99 -20.42
N GLU A 313 4.06 18.36 -21.35
CA GLU A 313 4.15 17.67 -22.64
C GLU A 313 4.53 16.18 -22.39
N PRO A 314 3.93 15.25 -23.16
CA PRO A 314 4.27 13.84 -23.05
C PRO A 314 5.76 13.60 -23.29
N ASN A 315 6.39 12.86 -22.39
CA ASN A 315 7.76 12.38 -22.57
C ASN A 315 7.71 10.88 -22.96
N PRO A 316 8.23 10.48 -24.13
CA PRO A 316 8.17 9.10 -24.59
C PRO A 316 9.00 8.12 -23.73
N GLU A 317 9.87 8.62 -22.86
CA GLU A 317 10.65 7.81 -21.93
C GLU A 317 9.83 7.40 -20.71
N PHE A 318 8.73 8.14 -20.43
CA PHE A 318 7.86 7.90 -19.28
C PHE A 318 6.51 7.36 -19.70
N LYS A 319 5.95 6.51 -18.89
CA LYS A 319 4.60 6.01 -19.02
C LYS A 319 3.66 6.89 -18.21
N ASP A 320 2.84 7.69 -18.88
CA ASP A 320 1.80 8.46 -18.20
C ASP A 320 0.78 7.54 -17.52
N PRO A 321 0.24 7.92 -16.34
CA PRO A 321 -0.85 7.20 -15.70
C PRO A 321 -2.13 7.25 -16.53
N ILE A 322 -3.07 6.37 -16.26
CA ILE A 322 -4.41 6.39 -16.89
C ILE A 322 -5.39 7.26 -16.13
N ILE A 323 -5.19 7.44 -14.84
CA ILE A 323 -5.99 8.26 -13.94
C ILE A 323 -5.05 8.99 -12.99
N GLN A 324 -5.36 10.24 -12.73
CA GLN A 324 -4.81 11.00 -11.61
C GLN A 324 -5.92 11.75 -10.88
N TYR A 325 -5.72 12.05 -9.61
CA TYR A 325 -6.52 13.01 -8.87
C TYR A 325 -5.63 13.88 -7.99
N SER A 326 -6.10 15.09 -7.67
CA SER A 326 -5.30 16.03 -6.90
C SER A 326 -5.21 15.62 -5.43
N ASN A 327 -4.00 15.60 -4.93
CA ASN A 327 -3.72 15.61 -3.50
C ASN A 327 -4.08 17.00 -2.96
N ASN A 328 -4.85 17.08 -1.91
CA ASN A 328 -5.36 18.31 -1.34
C ASN A 328 -5.71 18.12 0.15
N GLN A 329 -6.41 19.07 0.76
CA GLN A 329 -6.77 18.99 2.17
C GLN A 329 -7.66 17.76 2.53
N SER A 330 -8.32 17.15 1.55
CA SER A 330 -9.21 16.02 1.76
C SER A 330 -8.61 14.70 1.26
N HIS A 331 -7.82 14.73 0.19
CA HIS A 331 -7.18 13.56 -0.42
C HIS A 331 -5.67 13.61 -0.19
N CYS A 332 -5.06 12.51 0.23
CA CYS A 332 -3.64 12.53 0.60
C CYS A 332 -2.82 11.33 0.15
N SER A 333 -3.46 10.20 -0.13
CA SER A 333 -2.74 8.97 -0.47
C SER A 333 -3.67 7.97 -1.12
N ILE A 334 -3.35 7.58 -2.34
CA ILE A 334 -4.10 6.55 -3.02
C ILE A 334 -3.90 5.20 -2.33
N ILE A 335 -5.01 4.52 -2.07
CA ILE A 335 -5.03 3.12 -1.71
C ILE A 335 -5.49 2.35 -2.93
N GLY A 336 -4.60 1.58 -3.49
CA GLY A 336 -4.93 0.64 -4.54
C GLY A 336 -5.82 -0.46 -4.02
N GLY A 337 -6.41 -1.16 -4.91
CA GLY A 337 -7.43 -2.14 -4.67
C GLY A 337 -7.27 -3.34 -5.57
N SER A 338 -8.35 -3.70 -6.18
CA SER A 338 -8.43 -4.94 -6.95
C SER A 338 -9.07 -4.72 -8.31
N TRP A 339 -8.62 -5.49 -9.27
CA TRP A 339 -9.37 -5.71 -10.51
C TRP A 339 -10.61 -6.55 -10.19
N MET A 340 -11.76 -6.07 -10.64
CA MET A 340 -13.05 -6.65 -10.29
C MET A 340 -13.52 -7.62 -11.38
N ASP A 341 -13.18 -8.88 -11.27
CA ASP A 341 -13.80 -10.01 -11.99
C ASP A 341 -14.72 -10.86 -11.08
N TRP A 342 -14.82 -10.45 -9.81
CA TRP A 342 -15.67 -10.96 -8.75
C TRP A 342 -16.43 -9.81 -8.05
N GLY A 343 -17.19 -10.09 -6.99
CA GLY A 343 -17.88 -9.08 -6.19
C GLY A 343 -19.06 -8.41 -6.91
N PRO A 344 -19.42 -7.16 -6.54
CA PRO A 344 -20.56 -6.45 -7.09
C PRO A 344 -20.51 -6.28 -8.61
N GLU A 345 -21.62 -6.61 -9.30
CA GLU A 345 -21.69 -6.59 -10.76
C GLU A 345 -21.41 -5.20 -11.34
N SER A 346 -21.87 -4.15 -10.66
CA SER A 346 -21.64 -2.76 -11.08
C SER A 346 -20.18 -2.35 -11.10
N LEU A 347 -19.31 -3.04 -10.35
CA LEU A 347 -17.87 -2.78 -10.28
C LEU A 347 -17.04 -3.65 -11.24
N ARG A 348 -17.59 -4.74 -11.77
CA ARG A 348 -16.87 -5.70 -12.63
C ARG A 348 -16.30 -5.05 -13.88
N ASP A 349 -15.25 -5.64 -14.43
CA ASP A 349 -14.45 -5.10 -15.54
C ASP A 349 -13.88 -3.69 -15.25
N GLY A 350 -13.52 -3.45 -13.99
CA GLY A 350 -12.92 -2.22 -13.52
C GLY A 350 -11.91 -2.46 -12.41
N TYR A 351 -11.08 -1.47 -12.14
CA TYR A 351 -10.15 -1.47 -11.01
C TYR A 351 -10.68 -0.57 -9.90
N VAL A 352 -11.00 -1.17 -8.74
CA VAL A 352 -11.44 -0.42 -7.56
C VAL A 352 -10.22 0.13 -6.84
N TYR A 353 -10.29 1.38 -6.41
CA TYR A 353 -9.27 2.04 -5.61
C TYR A 353 -9.91 3.10 -4.72
N GLY A 354 -9.18 3.60 -3.74
CA GLY A 354 -9.67 4.61 -2.82
C GLY A 354 -8.57 5.55 -2.34
N ASP A 355 -8.95 6.48 -1.46
CA ASP A 355 -8.03 7.43 -0.84
C ASP A 355 -8.03 7.23 0.68
N PHE A 356 -6.84 7.13 1.25
CA PHE A 356 -6.62 6.87 2.68
C PHE A 356 -7.28 7.92 3.58
N CYS A 357 -7.06 9.20 3.28
CA CYS A 357 -7.48 10.27 4.14
C CYS A 357 -8.98 10.53 4.11
N SER A 358 -9.53 10.52 2.90
CA SER A 358 -10.93 10.86 2.70
C SER A 358 -11.88 9.69 2.88
N GLY A 359 -11.41 8.45 2.72
CA GLY A 359 -12.28 7.28 2.61
C GLY A 359 -13.10 7.24 1.32
N GLN A 360 -12.74 8.05 0.34
CA GLN A 360 -13.38 8.07 -0.98
C GLN A 360 -12.98 6.84 -1.78
N ILE A 361 -13.94 6.25 -2.52
CA ILE A 361 -13.77 5.06 -3.36
C ILE A 361 -14.19 5.38 -4.78
N TRP A 362 -13.41 4.91 -5.73
CA TRP A 362 -13.69 4.96 -7.16
C TRP A 362 -13.49 3.59 -7.80
N VAL A 363 -14.05 3.44 -8.98
CA VAL A 363 -13.72 2.35 -9.89
C VAL A 363 -13.25 2.96 -11.23
N ALA A 364 -12.08 2.55 -11.70
CA ALA A 364 -11.62 2.84 -13.05
C ALA A 364 -12.37 1.98 -14.04
N LYS A 365 -13.14 2.59 -14.94
CA LYS A 365 -13.91 1.92 -15.99
C LYS A 365 -13.44 2.38 -17.35
N ASN A 366 -13.40 1.45 -18.31
CA ASN A 366 -13.20 1.81 -19.72
C ASN A 366 -14.53 2.23 -20.32
N ILE A 367 -14.70 3.53 -20.55
CA ILE A 367 -15.89 4.11 -21.16
C ILE A 367 -15.51 4.61 -22.58
N GLU A 368 -16.05 3.97 -23.60
CA GLU A 368 -15.81 4.31 -25.02
C GLU A 368 -14.30 4.38 -25.37
N GLY A 369 -13.50 3.50 -24.78
CA GLY A 369 -12.06 3.43 -25.02
C GLY A 369 -11.19 4.32 -24.14
N ASN A 370 -11.80 5.08 -23.21
CA ASN A 370 -11.09 5.93 -22.26
C ASN A 370 -11.27 5.42 -20.82
N TRP A 371 -10.20 5.32 -20.08
CA TRP A 371 -10.27 5.04 -18.64
C TRP A 371 -10.78 6.25 -17.88
N THR A 372 -11.80 6.04 -17.09
CA THR A 372 -12.50 7.09 -16.33
C THR A 372 -12.69 6.65 -14.88
N ALA A 373 -12.40 7.54 -13.95
CA ALA A 373 -12.71 7.35 -12.53
C ALA A 373 -14.22 7.56 -12.32
N VAL A 374 -14.91 6.50 -11.96
CA VAL A 374 -16.33 6.54 -11.60
C VAL A 374 -16.41 6.49 -10.08
N GLU A 375 -17.03 7.50 -9.48
CA GLU A 375 -17.21 7.55 -8.03
C GLU A 375 -18.16 6.44 -7.57
N VAL A 376 -17.71 5.66 -6.57
CA VAL A 376 -18.49 4.64 -5.87
C VAL A 376 -19.13 5.26 -4.63
N GLY A 377 -18.38 6.02 -3.86
CA GLY A 377 -18.85 6.72 -2.66
C GLY A 377 -17.76 6.90 -1.62
N ASN A 378 -18.16 7.30 -0.42
CA ASN A 378 -17.25 7.58 0.69
C ASN A 378 -17.69 6.78 1.92
N VAL A 379 -16.74 6.09 2.56
CA VAL A 379 -17.02 5.25 3.73
C VAL A 379 -16.91 5.99 5.07
N GLY A 380 -16.49 7.26 5.04
CA GLY A 380 -16.44 8.11 6.24
C GLY A 380 -15.31 7.81 7.21
N THR A 381 -14.37 6.95 6.84
CA THR A 381 -13.20 6.59 7.66
C THR A 381 -11.95 6.44 6.80
N MET A 382 -10.78 6.49 7.43
CA MET A 382 -9.51 6.23 6.75
C MET A 382 -9.44 4.76 6.28
N ILE A 383 -9.27 4.54 4.99
CA ILE A 383 -9.18 3.21 4.39
C ILE A 383 -7.73 2.85 4.06
N VAL A 384 -7.35 1.60 4.27
CA VAL A 384 -5.97 1.12 4.08
C VAL A 384 -5.85 0.02 3.03
N GLY A 385 -6.96 -0.53 2.57
CA GLY A 385 -6.95 -1.59 1.58
C GLY A 385 -8.33 -2.10 1.25
N PHE A 386 -8.34 -3.00 0.30
CA PHE A 386 -9.50 -3.77 -0.14
C PHE A 386 -9.17 -5.26 -0.12
N GLY A 387 -10.19 -6.08 -0.12
CA GLY A 387 -10.01 -7.52 -0.18
C GLY A 387 -11.29 -8.24 -0.54
N LYS A 388 -11.18 -9.54 -0.74
CA LYS A 388 -12.29 -10.42 -1.01
C LYS A 388 -12.77 -11.07 0.28
N GLY A 389 -14.06 -11.11 0.48
CA GLY A 389 -14.70 -11.82 1.58
C GLY A 389 -14.99 -13.29 1.24
N VAL A 390 -15.43 -14.07 2.25
CA VAL A 390 -15.69 -15.51 2.11
C VAL A 390 -16.83 -15.87 1.15
N ASN A 391 -17.70 -14.92 0.81
CA ASN A 391 -18.81 -15.10 -0.14
C ASN A 391 -18.66 -14.14 -1.34
N ASP A 392 -17.46 -13.83 -1.76
CA ASP A 392 -17.14 -12.90 -2.85
C ASP A 392 -17.59 -11.44 -2.58
N GLU A 393 -17.75 -11.04 -1.32
CA GLU A 393 -18.00 -9.63 -0.97
C GLU A 393 -16.75 -8.78 -1.24
N LEU A 394 -16.91 -7.56 -1.73
CA LEU A 394 -15.83 -6.58 -1.71
C LEU A 394 -15.71 -6.01 -0.30
N LEU A 395 -14.60 -6.32 0.37
CA LEU A 395 -14.25 -5.80 1.68
C LEU A 395 -13.44 -4.51 1.57
N ILE A 396 -13.68 -3.61 2.51
CA ILE A 396 -12.94 -2.37 2.70
C ILE A 396 -12.35 -2.41 4.11
N PHE A 397 -11.05 -2.16 4.23
CA PHE A 397 -10.33 -2.18 5.49
C PHE A 397 -10.07 -0.77 5.98
N SER A 398 -10.43 -0.49 7.26
CA SER A 398 -10.13 0.79 7.88
C SER A 398 -8.89 0.72 8.77
N TRP A 399 -8.26 1.86 8.93
CA TRP A 399 -7.10 2.03 9.81
C TRP A 399 -7.39 1.57 11.25
N ALA A 400 -8.58 1.87 11.76
CA ALA A 400 -8.97 1.54 13.13
C ALA A 400 -9.37 0.07 13.35
N GLY A 401 -9.30 -0.77 12.34
CA GLY A 401 -9.65 -2.20 12.45
C GLY A 401 -11.07 -2.56 12.00
N GLY A 402 -11.86 -1.58 11.54
CA GLY A 402 -13.16 -1.86 10.95
C GLY A 402 -13.07 -2.50 9.57
N ILE A 403 -13.90 -3.48 9.32
CA ILE A 403 -14.06 -4.12 8.02
C ILE A 403 -15.49 -3.90 7.56
N TYR A 404 -15.63 -3.36 6.36
CA TYR A 404 -16.93 -3.08 5.73
C TYR A 404 -17.07 -3.91 4.47
N GLN A 405 -18.31 -4.19 4.06
CA GLN A 405 -18.64 -4.89 2.83
C GLN A 405 -19.43 -3.99 1.88
N LEU A 406 -19.13 -4.06 0.60
CA LEU A 406 -19.93 -3.48 -0.46
C LEU A 406 -20.74 -4.55 -1.17
N ASN A 407 -22.04 -4.35 -1.25
CA ASN A 407 -22.99 -5.25 -1.90
C ASN A 407 -23.89 -4.49 -2.87
N GLU A 408 -24.42 -5.20 -3.89
CA GLU A 408 -25.51 -4.65 -4.72
C GLU A 408 -26.77 -4.42 -3.90
N ILE A 409 -27.44 -3.30 -4.16
CA ILE A 409 -28.79 -3.09 -3.64
C ILE A 409 -29.69 -4.15 -4.26
N GLN A 410 -30.15 -5.10 -3.44
CA GLN A 410 -31.11 -6.08 -3.92
C GLN A 410 -32.36 -5.35 -4.40
N SER A 411 -32.66 -5.37 -5.70
CA SER A 411 -33.93 -4.94 -6.21
C SER A 411 -34.98 -5.86 -5.57
N SER A 412 -35.87 -5.30 -4.75
CA SER A 412 -37.03 -6.03 -4.26
C SER A 412 -37.78 -6.55 -5.49
N SER A 413 -37.52 -7.81 -5.87
CA SER A 413 -38.39 -8.50 -6.83
C SER A 413 -39.76 -8.47 -6.24
N SER A 414 -40.66 -7.68 -6.84
CA SER A 414 -42.08 -7.67 -6.54
C SER A 414 -42.55 -9.11 -6.47
N LEU A 415 -42.91 -9.53 -5.28
CA LEU A 415 -43.80 -10.68 -5.09
C LEU A 415 -45.13 -10.31 -5.76
N GLU A 416 -45.29 -10.68 -7.04
CA GLU A 416 -46.60 -10.84 -7.66
C GLU A 416 -47.14 -12.25 -7.43
#